data_bb25ef3cf480e08a9ae1514657c59415
#
_entry.id   bb25ef3cf480e08a9ae1514657c59415
#
_cell.length_a   1.000
_cell.length_b   1.000
_cell.length_c   1.000
_cell.angle_alpha   90.00
_cell.angle_beta   90.00
_cell.angle_gamma   90.00
#
_symmetry.space_group_name_H-M   'P 1'
#
loop_
_entity.id
_entity.type
_entity.pdbx_description
1 polymer ?
#
loop_
_entity_poly.entity_id
_entity_poly.type
_entity_poly.pdbx_seq_one_letter_code
_entity_poly.pdbx_strand_id
1 'polypeptide(L)'
;MNFDVAIIGGGLAGLTCGIALQQRGKRCVIINNGQAAIDFASGSLDLLSRMPSTQNGEGRAVENLKENITALRNELPAHPYSLLGAEKVLAKAQDFERLANELNLDLIGSTEKNHWRVTGLGSLRGAWLSPNSVPTVQGNECFPHKRISVLGIEGYHDFQPQLLAANLVLNPQFEHCEVTSGFLNIPQLDELRKNAREFRSVNISQ
;
A
#
# COMPACT_ATOMS: atom_id res chain seq x y z
N MET A 1 35.57 -1.14 -9.14
CA MET A 1 34.79 -0.18 -8.30
C MET A 1 34.82 -0.67 -6.86
N ASN A 2 35.07 0.22 -5.90
CA ASN A 2 35.05 -0.14 -4.49
C ASN A 2 33.79 0.42 -3.84
N PHE A 3 33.08 -0.40 -3.10
CA PHE A 3 31.89 -0.04 -2.32
C PHE A 3 32.19 -0.18 -0.83
N ASP A 4 31.56 0.68 -0.02
CA ASP A 4 31.70 0.62 1.43
C ASP A 4 30.70 -0.37 2.05
N VAL A 5 29.54 -0.57 1.38
CA VAL A 5 28.46 -1.47 1.83
C VAL A 5 27.82 -2.18 0.64
N ALA A 6 27.63 -3.50 0.77
CA ALA A 6 26.80 -4.28 -0.13
C ALA A 6 25.47 -4.63 0.57
N ILE A 7 24.36 -4.30 -0.08
CA ILE A 7 23.00 -4.55 0.41
C ILE A 7 22.40 -5.68 -0.42
N ILE A 8 21.99 -6.74 0.23
CA ILE A 8 21.36 -7.89 -0.42
C ILE A 8 19.84 -7.72 -0.32
N GLY A 9 19.20 -7.60 -1.49
CA GLY A 9 17.78 -7.39 -1.64
C GLY A 9 17.39 -5.97 -2.03
N GLY A 10 16.70 -5.83 -3.18
CA GLY A 10 16.23 -4.56 -3.76
C GLY A 10 14.80 -4.19 -3.37
N GLY A 11 14.26 -4.77 -2.30
CA GLY A 11 12.94 -4.40 -1.77
C GLY A 11 12.99 -3.12 -0.94
N LEU A 12 11.85 -2.70 -0.37
CA LEU A 12 11.69 -1.45 0.37
C LEU A 12 12.74 -1.27 1.47
N ALA A 13 13.05 -2.31 2.24
CA ALA A 13 14.06 -2.24 3.30
C ALA A 13 15.47 -1.99 2.77
N GLY A 14 15.86 -2.71 1.70
CA GLY A 14 17.18 -2.54 1.08
C GLY A 14 17.36 -1.17 0.44
N LEU A 15 16.35 -0.70 -0.28
CA LEU A 15 16.33 0.64 -0.90
C LEU A 15 16.41 1.74 0.17
N THR A 16 15.61 1.64 1.24
CA THR A 16 15.64 2.61 2.35
C THR A 16 17.01 2.62 3.05
N CYS A 17 17.60 1.43 3.27
CA CYS A 17 18.95 1.32 3.83
C CYS A 17 19.99 2.00 2.91
N GLY A 18 19.91 1.76 1.60
CA GLY A 18 20.80 2.35 0.60
C GLY A 18 20.74 3.88 0.60
N ILE A 19 19.54 4.45 0.58
CA ILE A 19 19.31 5.90 0.62
C ILE A 19 19.92 6.48 1.91
N ALA A 20 19.60 5.89 3.06
CA ALA A 20 20.11 6.37 4.34
C ALA A 20 21.64 6.30 4.48
N LEU A 21 22.27 5.32 3.88
CA LEU A 21 23.73 5.19 3.84
C LEU A 21 24.37 6.19 2.86
N GLN A 22 23.76 6.39 1.70
CA GLN A 22 24.21 7.35 0.70
C GLN A 22 24.16 8.79 1.24
N GLN A 23 23.09 9.15 1.96
CA GLN A 23 22.98 10.44 2.65
C GLN A 23 24.10 10.67 3.68
N ARG A 24 24.74 9.60 4.18
CA ARG A 24 25.90 9.62 5.06
C ARG A 24 27.23 9.51 4.32
N GLY A 25 27.24 9.70 3.00
CA GLY A 25 28.44 9.66 2.17
C GLY A 25 29.00 8.27 1.91
N LYS A 26 28.23 7.17 2.17
CA LYS A 26 28.68 5.81 1.92
C LYS A 26 28.36 5.41 0.47
N ARG A 27 29.30 4.76 -0.18
CA ARG A 27 29.09 4.16 -1.50
C ARG A 27 28.48 2.78 -1.34
N CYS A 28 27.25 2.62 -1.81
CA CYS A 28 26.50 1.38 -1.66
C CYS A 28 26.32 0.67 -3.02
N VAL A 29 26.25 -0.65 -2.98
CA VAL A 29 25.76 -1.49 -4.08
C VAL A 29 24.58 -2.31 -3.57
N ILE A 30 23.52 -2.37 -4.38
CA ILE A 30 22.36 -3.24 -4.11
C ILE A 30 22.47 -4.43 -5.03
N ILE A 31 22.45 -5.64 -4.45
CA ILE A 31 22.49 -6.92 -5.16
C ILE A 31 21.09 -7.51 -5.07
N ASN A 32 20.43 -7.67 -6.21
CA ASN A 32 19.08 -8.21 -6.31
C ASN A 32 19.02 -9.35 -7.35
N ASN A 33 18.12 -10.30 -7.14
CA ASN A 33 17.85 -11.37 -8.07
C ASN A 33 16.33 -11.45 -8.33
N GLY A 34 15.90 -10.88 -9.46
CA GLY A 34 14.51 -10.82 -9.86
C GLY A 34 13.77 -9.59 -9.33
N GLN A 35 12.43 -9.66 -9.33
CA GLN A 35 11.55 -8.57 -8.93
C GLN A 35 11.36 -8.56 -7.41
N ALA A 36 11.23 -7.35 -6.84
CA ALA A 36 10.93 -7.16 -5.44
C ALA A 36 9.42 -7.12 -5.20
N ALA A 37 9.00 -7.38 -3.95
CA ALA A 37 7.59 -7.31 -3.58
C ALA A 37 6.95 -5.93 -3.84
N ILE A 38 7.73 -4.87 -3.85
CA ILE A 38 7.27 -3.52 -4.17
C ILE A 38 6.75 -3.39 -5.61
N ASP A 39 7.27 -4.19 -6.54
CA ASP A 39 6.86 -4.19 -7.95
C ASP A 39 5.43 -4.74 -8.15
N PHE A 40 4.92 -5.49 -7.17
CA PHE A 40 3.59 -6.08 -7.16
C PHE A 40 2.66 -5.47 -6.11
N ALA A 41 3.14 -4.47 -5.38
CA ALA A 41 2.36 -3.82 -4.34
C ALA A 41 1.40 -2.78 -4.93
N SER A 42 0.36 -2.42 -4.17
CA SER A 42 -0.56 -1.34 -4.50
C SER A 42 0.08 0.06 -4.46
N GLY A 43 1.35 0.17 -4.06
CA GLY A 43 2.01 1.44 -3.76
C GLY A 43 1.64 2.04 -2.40
N SER A 44 0.63 1.48 -1.71
CA SER A 44 0.29 1.93 -0.36
C SER A 44 1.26 1.37 0.67
N LEU A 45 1.55 2.17 1.68
CA LEU A 45 2.46 1.84 2.78
C LEU A 45 1.67 1.73 4.08
N ASP A 46 1.84 0.61 4.77
CA ASP A 46 1.27 0.37 6.09
C ASP A 46 2.34 0.64 7.15
N LEU A 47 1.99 1.38 8.19
CA LEU A 47 2.86 1.53 9.37
C LEU A 47 2.36 0.60 10.49
N LEU A 48 1.14 0.80 10.95
CA LEU A 48 0.43 -0.10 11.86
C LEU A 48 -1.06 0.02 11.56
N SER A 49 -1.63 -0.90 10.79
CA SER A 49 -3.03 -0.84 10.38
C SER A 49 -3.98 -1.57 11.34
N ARG A 50 -3.46 -2.53 12.11
CA ARG A 50 -4.22 -3.27 13.13
C ARG A 50 -3.36 -3.57 14.36
N MET A 51 -3.95 -3.45 15.54
CA MET A 51 -3.40 -4.03 16.76
C MET A 51 -3.66 -5.54 16.75
N PRO A 52 -2.71 -6.36 17.18
CA PRO A 52 -2.91 -7.79 17.27
C PRO A 52 -4.05 -8.13 18.24
N SER A 53 -4.77 -9.22 17.98
CA SER A 53 -5.72 -9.77 18.95
C SER A 53 -5.01 -10.79 19.82
N THR A 54 -5.18 -10.66 21.12
CA THR A 54 -4.70 -11.65 22.10
C THR A 54 -5.69 -12.79 22.33
N GLN A 55 -6.91 -12.68 21.79
CA GLN A 55 -7.99 -13.66 21.97
C GLN A 55 -8.74 -13.86 20.65
N ASN A 56 -8.44 -14.94 19.95
CA ASN A 56 -9.21 -15.57 18.85
C ASN A 56 -10.06 -14.66 17.95
N GLY A 57 -9.60 -13.46 17.62
CA GLY A 57 -10.36 -12.51 16.81
C GLY A 57 -9.50 -11.74 15.84
N GLU A 58 -10.14 -11.04 14.93
CA GLU A 58 -9.50 -10.05 14.11
C GLU A 58 -8.95 -8.93 15.00
N GLY A 59 -7.69 -8.55 14.77
CA GLY A 59 -7.07 -7.45 15.51
C GLY A 59 -7.86 -6.15 15.33
N ARG A 60 -7.84 -5.29 16.37
CA ARG A 60 -8.50 -3.99 16.37
C ARG A 60 -7.86 -3.05 15.33
N ALA A 61 -8.67 -2.44 14.49
CA ALA A 61 -8.23 -1.43 13.54
C ALA A 61 -7.58 -0.24 14.24
N VAL A 62 -6.52 0.30 13.65
CA VAL A 62 -5.76 1.43 14.16
C VAL A 62 -6.07 2.67 13.32
N GLU A 63 -6.65 3.67 13.94
CA GLU A 63 -6.81 5.00 13.35
C GLU A 63 -5.69 5.92 13.81
N ASN A 64 -5.52 6.14 15.10
CA ASN A 64 -4.46 6.95 15.69
C ASN A 64 -3.15 6.17 15.80
N LEU A 65 -2.17 6.51 14.99
CA LEU A 65 -0.89 5.78 14.93
C LEU A 65 -0.07 5.97 16.20
N LYS A 66 0.03 7.20 16.71
CA LYS A 66 0.87 7.51 17.89
C LYS A 66 0.42 6.76 19.14
N GLU A 67 -0.88 6.79 19.42
CA GLU A 67 -1.44 6.11 20.60
C GLU A 67 -1.23 4.60 20.50
N ASN A 68 -1.53 4.01 19.34
CA ASN A 68 -1.50 2.58 19.17
C ASN A 68 -0.08 2.02 19.07
N ILE A 69 0.86 2.71 18.46
CA ILE A 69 2.28 2.30 18.48
C ILE A 69 2.84 2.39 19.90
N THR A 70 2.40 3.37 20.70
CA THR A 70 2.77 3.47 22.12
C THR A 70 2.18 2.30 22.93
N ALA A 71 0.90 1.99 22.71
CA ALA A 71 0.22 0.88 23.37
C ALA A 71 0.78 -0.50 22.99
N LEU A 72 1.28 -0.64 21.79
CA LEU A 72 1.85 -1.89 21.24
C LEU A 72 2.96 -2.46 22.15
N ARG A 73 3.71 -1.60 22.85
CA ARG A 73 4.76 -2.02 23.75
C ARG A 73 4.24 -2.88 24.92
N ASN A 74 3.02 -2.60 25.38
CA ASN A 74 2.41 -3.35 26.45
C ASN A 74 1.82 -4.68 25.96
N GLU A 75 1.29 -4.70 24.74
CA GLU A 75 0.64 -5.87 24.17
C GLU A 75 1.66 -6.82 23.53
N LEU A 76 2.67 -6.29 22.82
CA LEU A 76 3.73 -7.02 22.14
C LEU A 76 5.11 -6.40 22.38
N PRO A 77 5.73 -6.62 23.54
CA PRO A 77 7.03 -6.01 23.90
C PRO A 77 8.18 -6.41 22.96
N ALA A 78 8.11 -7.58 22.35
CA ALA A 78 9.12 -8.06 21.39
C ALA A 78 8.91 -7.56 19.93
N HIS A 79 7.81 -6.82 19.66
CA HIS A 79 7.57 -6.27 18.32
C HIS A 79 8.67 -5.25 17.96
N PRO A 80 9.15 -5.21 16.69
CA PRO A 80 10.19 -4.26 16.28
C PRO A 80 9.91 -2.80 16.65
N TYR A 81 8.65 -2.35 16.53
CA TYR A 81 8.27 -0.99 16.92
C TYR A 81 8.33 -0.77 18.43
N SER A 82 8.01 -1.79 19.22
CA SER A 82 8.12 -1.75 20.69
C SER A 82 9.57 -1.64 21.14
N LEU A 83 10.48 -2.34 20.43
CA LEU A 83 11.93 -2.30 20.69
C LEU A 83 12.55 -0.95 20.28
N LEU A 84 12.11 -0.38 19.17
CA LEU A 84 12.59 0.92 18.69
C LEU A 84 12.03 2.09 19.50
N GLY A 85 10.82 1.96 20.01
CA GLY A 85 10.03 3.01 20.66
C GLY A 85 9.23 3.86 19.66
N ALA A 86 8.02 4.27 20.10
CA ALA A 86 7.05 4.97 19.27
C ALA A 86 7.61 6.26 18.65
N GLU A 87 8.34 7.06 19.42
CA GLU A 87 8.93 8.32 18.95
C GLU A 87 9.87 8.11 17.76
N LYS A 88 10.76 7.10 17.85
CA LYS A 88 11.68 6.78 16.76
C LYS A 88 10.96 6.30 15.50
N VAL A 89 9.95 5.43 15.67
CA VAL A 89 9.18 4.91 14.55
C VAL A 89 8.46 6.04 13.83
N LEU A 90 7.77 6.92 14.58
CA LEU A 90 7.05 8.06 14.01
C LEU A 90 7.98 9.09 13.38
N ALA A 91 9.11 9.40 14.02
CA ALA A 91 10.09 10.32 13.45
C ALA A 91 10.64 9.80 12.10
N LYS A 92 10.89 8.49 11.97
CA LYS A 92 11.36 7.91 10.71
C LYS A 92 10.26 7.86 9.64
N ALA A 93 9.02 7.65 10.02
CA ALA A 93 7.90 7.77 9.10
C ALA A 93 7.75 9.22 8.58
N GLN A 94 7.83 10.21 9.45
CA GLN A 94 7.81 11.63 9.07
C GLN A 94 9.02 12.03 8.21
N ASP A 95 10.22 11.44 8.45
CA ASP A 95 11.39 11.63 7.56
C ASP A 95 11.05 11.17 6.14
N PHE A 96 10.33 10.03 6.00
CA PHE A 96 9.90 9.53 4.71
C PHE A 96 8.81 10.39 4.06
N GLU A 97 7.84 10.90 4.83
CA GLU A 97 6.83 11.83 4.31
C GLU A 97 7.48 13.08 3.72
N ARG A 98 8.49 13.64 4.40
CA ARG A 98 9.26 14.78 3.87
C ARG A 98 9.96 14.42 2.58
N LEU A 99 10.67 13.30 2.54
CA LEU A 99 11.36 12.83 1.34
C LEU A 99 10.39 12.60 0.18
N ALA A 100 9.24 12.00 0.43
CA ALA A 100 8.20 11.78 -0.58
C ALA A 100 7.68 13.10 -1.16
N ASN A 101 7.47 14.10 -0.31
CA ASN A 101 7.06 15.43 -0.74
C ASN A 101 8.16 16.15 -1.55
N GLU A 102 9.43 16.07 -1.11
CA GLU A 102 10.57 16.65 -1.83
C GLU A 102 10.75 16.03 -3.23
N LEU A 103 10.46 14.74 -3.35
CA LEU A 103 10.52 14.01 -4.63
C LEU A 103 9.22 14.10 -5.44
N ASN A 104 8.22 14.83 -4.96
CA ASN A 104 6.90 14.94 -5.58
C ASN A 104 6.25 13.56 -5.86
N LEU A 105 6.42 12.60 -4.96
CA LEU A 105 5.67 11.36 -5.00
C LEU A 105 4.24 11.69 -4.64
N ASP A 106 3.31 11.38 -5.54
CA ASP A 106 1.89 11.68 -5.37
C ASP A 106 1.24 10.72 -4.35
N LEU A 107 1.65 10.87 -3.07
CA LEU A 107 1.16 10.09 -1.94
C LEU A 107 0.29 10.94 -1.03
N ILE A 108 -0.81 10.37 -0.57
CA ILE A 108 -1.71 10.95 0.44
C ILE A 108 -1.59 10.20 1.76
N GLY A 109 -1.88 10.88 2.86
CA GLY A 109 -1.81 10.34 4.22
C GLY A 109 -0.79 11.03 5.10
N SER A 110 -0.75 10.68 6.37
CA SER A 110 0.21 11.19 7.35
C SER A 110 0.38 10.27 8.55
N THR A 111 1.44 10.50 9.35
CA THR A 111 1.69 9.78 10.60
C THR A 111 0.69 10.12 11.73
N GLU A 112 -0.22 11.07 11.52
CA GLU A 112 -1.22 11.40 12.54
C GLU A 112 -2.27 10.31 12.65
N LYS A 113 -2.81 9.87 11.50
CA LYS A 113 -3.82 8.81 11.46
C LYS A 113 -3.81 8.04 10.14
N ASN A 114 -4.19 6.77 10.23
CA ASN A 114 -4.47 5.96 9.05
C ASN A 114 -5.72 6.43 8.30
N HIS A 115 -5.71 6.22 7.00
CA HIS A 115 -6.91 6.24 6.16
C HIS A 115 -7.27 4.82 5.73
N TRP A 116 -8.46 4.65 5.17
CA TRP A 116 -8.92 3.39 4.60
C TRP A 116 -8.78 3.45 3.09
N ARG A 117 -8.04 2.53 2.50
CA ARG A 117 -7.93 2.37 1.06
C ARG A 117 -8.77 1.20 0.55
N VAL A 118 -9.32 1.34 -0.65
CA VAL A 118 -10.00 0.26 -1.35
C VAL A 118 -8.96 -0.76 -1.83
N THR A 119 -9.23 -2.04 -1.59
CA THR A 119 -8.40 -3.15 -2.12
C THR A 119 -8.94 -3.64 -3.46
N GLY A 120 -8.16 -4.41 -4.20
CA GLY A 120 -8.58 -5.04 -5.45
C GLY A 120 -9.77 -6.02 -5.30
N LEU A 121 -10.14 -6.37 -4.06
CA LEU A 121 -11.31 -7.20 -3.74
C LEU A 121 -12.52 -6.38 -3.26
N GLY A 122 -12.46 -5.05 -3.25
CA GLY A 122 -13.56 -4.20 -2.79
C GLY A 122 -13.71 -4.08 -1.28
N SER A 123 -12.77 -4.61 -0.49
CA SER A 123 -12.70 -4.38 0.95
C SER A 123 -11.88 -3.12 1.29
N LEU A 124 -12.02 -2.62 2.50
CA LEU A 124 -11.23 -1.52 3.02
C LEU A 124 -10.07 -2.04 3.88
N ARG A 125 -8.89 -1.45 3.69
CA ARG A 125 -7.71 -1.72 4.50
C ARG A 125 -7.09 -0.42 4.97
N GLY A 126 -6.73 -0.36 6.24
CA GLY A 126 -6.01 0.77 6.81
C GLY A 126 -4.63 0.91 6.17
N ALA A 127 -4.23 2.13 5.86
CA ALA A 127 -2.91 2.47 5.33
C ALA A 127 -2.44 3.79 5.93
N TRP A 128 -1.13 3.94 6.03
CA TRP A 128 -0.48 5.18 6.42
C TRP A 128 -0.36 6.13 5.22
N LEU A 129 0.21 5.65 4.11
CA LEU A 129 0.31 6.40 2.86
C LEU A 129 -0.27 5.59 1.71
N SER A 130 -0.89 6.25 0.76
CA SER A 130 -1.38 5.63 -0.47
C SER A 130 -1.13 6.55 -1.66
N PRO A 131 -0.91 6.00 -2.87
CA PRO A 131 -0.95 6.81 -4.09
C PRO A 131 -2.30 7.54 -4.20
N ASN A 132 -2.29 8.78 -4.63
CA ASN A 132 -3.50 9.57 -4.82
C ASN A 132 -4.50 8.95 -5.83
N SER A 133 -4.00 8.07 -6.70
CA SER A 133 -4.83 7.28 -7.62
C SER A 133 -5.64 6.15 -6.96
N VAL A 134 -5.30 5.79 -5.71
CA VAL A 134 -6.03 4.75 -4.97
C VAL A 134 -7.20 5.39 -4.22
N PRO A 135 -8.45 4.92 -4.43
CA PRO A 135 -9.61 5.43 -3.69
C PRO A 135 -9.45 5.22 -2.18
N THR A 136 -9.63 6.29 -1.42
CA THR A 136 -9.49 6.27 0.04
C THR A 136 -10.64 7.01 0.73
N VAL A 137 -10.89 6.66 1.99
CA VAL A 137 -11.82 7.36 2.89
C VAL A 137 -11.17 7.54 4.27
N GLN A 138 -11.58 8.58 4.99
CA GLN A 138 -11.11 8.84 6.36
C GLN A 138 -12.12 8.34 7.38
N GLY A 139 -11.67 7.56 8.36
CA GLY A 139 -12.53 7.09 9.45
C GLY A 139 -13.86 6.52 8.94
N ASN A 140 -14.96 7.10 9.41
CA ASN A 140 -16.33 6.75 9.01
C ASN A 140 -16.93 7.72 7.97
N GLU A 141 -16.12 8.56 7.34
CA GLU A 141 -16.61 9.49 6.31
C GLU A 141 -17.12 8.73 5.09
N CYS A 142 -18.19 9.26 4.48
CA CYS A 142 -18.69 8.70 3.23
C CYS A 142 -17.73 9.03 2.08
N PHE A 143 -17.63 8.12 1.11
CA PHE A 143 -16.85 8.35 -0.10
C PHE A 143 -17.45 9.57 -0.86
N PRO A 144 -16.62 10.48 -1.39
CA PRO A 144 -17.12 11.79 -1.87
C PRO A 144 -17.93 11.72 -3.18
N HIS A 145 -17.92 10.60 -3.88
CA HIS A 145 -18.59 10.46 -5.17
C HIS A 145 -19.84 9.59 -5.06
N LYS A 146 -20.90 9.99 -5.77
CA LYS A 146 -22.19 9.28 -5.80
C LYS A 146 -22.22 8.13 -6.82
N ARG A 147 -21.38 8.17 -7.84
CA ARG A 147 -21.32 7.16 -8.90
C ARG A 147 -19.90 6.65 -9.08
N ILE A 148 -19.76 5.33 -9.12
CA ILE A 148 -18.48 4.63 -9.26
C ILE A 148 -18.63 3.60 -10.39
N SER A 149 -17.73 3.64 -11.35
CA SER A 149 -17.63 2.60 -12.38
C SER A 149 -16.33 1.82 -12.18
N VAL A 150 -16.45 0.53 -11.92
CA VAL A 150 -15.33 -0.38 -11.77
C VAL A 150 -15.11 -1.08 -13.11
N LEU A 151 -14.00 -0.76 -13.77
CA LEU A 151 -13.71 -1.26 -15.11
C LEU A 151 -12.51 -2.20 -15.09
N GLY A 152 -12.70 -3.42 -15.54
CA GLY A 152 -11.64 -4.37 -15.84
C GLY A 152 -11.21 -4.30 -17.30
N ILE A 153 -10.16 -5.03 -17.64
CA ILE A 153 -9.71 -5.20 -19.00
C ILE A 153 -10.13 -6.60 -19.46
N GLU A 154 -10.80 -6.69 -20.60
CA GLU A 154 -11.27 -7.96 -21.13
C GLU A 154 -10.07 -8.91 -21.36
N GLY A 155 -10.18 -10.13 -20.84
CA GLY A 155 -9.11 -11.14 -20.90
C GLY A 155 -8.05 -11.03 -19.78
N TYR A 156 -8.04 -9.96 -18.99
CA TYR A 156 -7.17 -9.86 -17.80
C TYR A 156 -7.86 -10.46 -16.58
N HIS A 157 -7.39 -11.63 -16.15
CA HIS A 157 -8.09 -12.46 -15.14
C HIS A 157 -7.69 -12.15 -13.70
N ASP A 158 -6.61 -11.42 -13.48
CA ASP A 158 -6.10 -11.11 -12.13
C ASP A 158 -6.87 -9.96 -11.45
N PHE A 159 -7.79 -9.30 -12.18
CA PHE A 159 -8.70 -8.29 -11.65
C PHE A 159 -10.14 -8.60 -12.03
N GLN A 160 -11.02 -8.65 -11.03
CA GLN A 160 -12.43 -9.02 -11.17
C GLN A 160 -13.33 -7.83 -10.80
N PRO A 161 -13.73 -7.00 -11.76
CA PRO A 161 -14.47 -5.76 -11.49
C PRO A 161 -15.84 -5.99 -10.85
N GLN A 162 -16.51 -7.10 -11.20
CA GLN A 162 -17.81 -7.45 -10.59
C GLN A 162 -17.65 -7.79 -9.10
N LEU A 163 -16.60 -8.54 -8.74
CA LEU A 163 -16.34 -8.90 -7.35
C LEU A 163 -16.01 -7.66 -6.51
N LEU A 164 -15.16 -6.77 -7.05
CA LEU A 164 -14.83 -5.52 -6.38
C LEU A 164 -16.09 -4.68 -6.18
N ALA A 165 -16.88 -4.47 -7.23
CA ALA A 165 -18.10 -3.66 -7.16
C ALA A 165 -19.11 -4.23 -6.14
N ALA A 166 -19.34 -5.56 -6.15
CA ALA A 166 -20.24 -6.22 -5.21
C ALA A 166 -19.80 -6.09 -3.76
N ASN A 167 -18.50 -6.19 -3.49
CA ASN A 167 -17.95 -6.05 -2.14
C ASN A 167 -17.88 -4.58 -1.68
N LEU A 168 -17.66 -3.66 -2.60
CA LEU A 168 -17.52 -2.24 -2.26
C LEU A 168 -18.77 -1.68 -1.60
N VAL A 169 -19.95 -2.00 -2.14
CA VAL A 169 -21.24 -1.54 -1.60
C VAL A 169 -21.58 -2.10 -0.22
N LEU A 170 -20.88 -3.13 0.22
CA LEU A 170 -21.05 -3.68 1.58
C LEU A 170 -20.35 -2.85 2.65
N ASN A 171 -19.49 -1.91 2.25
CA ASN A 171 -18.83 -1.01 3.20
C ASN A 171 -19.72 0.22 3.44
N PRO A 172 -20.01 0.58 4.69
CA PRO A 172 -20.90 1.71 5.02
C PRO A 172 -20.49 3.04 4.36
N GLN A 173 -19.19 3.25 4.16
CA GLN A 173 -18.67 4.45 3.51
C GLN A 173 -19.10 4.59 2.04
N PHE A 174 -19.56 3.53 1.41
CA PHE A 174 -19.98 3.45 0.00
C PHE A 174 -21.47 3.13 -0.18
N GLU A 175 -22.23 2.97 0.89
CA GLU A 175 -23.67 2.61 0.85
C GLU A 175 -24.51 3.56 0.00
N HIS A 176 -24.14 4.84 -0.04
CA HIS A 176 -24.84 5.88 -0.83
C HIS A 176 -24.40 5.92 -2.30
N CYS A 177 -23.41 5.12 -2.71
CA CYS A 177 -22.86 5.13 -4.05
C CYS A 177 -23.62 4.19 -4.98
N GLU A 178 -23.89 4.64 -6.18
CA GLU A 178 -24.28 3.79 -7.30
C GLU A 178 -23.01 3.18 -7.90
N VAL A 179 -22.78 1.88 -7.68
CA VAL A 179 -21.59 1.17 -8.16
C VAL A 179 -21.95 0.28 -9.32
N THR A 180 -21.30 0.50 -10.46
CA THR A 180 -21.43 -0.32 -11.66
C THR A 180 -20.12 -1.00 -11.99
N SER A 181 -20.17 -2.10 -12.74
CA SER A 181 -18.97 -2.80 -13.21
C SER A 181 -19.06 -3.14 -14.68
N GLY A 182 -17.92 -3.21 -15.34
CA GLY A 182 -17.83 -3.54 -16.76
C GLY A 182 -16.42 -3.92 -17.18
N PHE A 183 -16.25 -4.15 -18.48
CA PHE A 183 -14.96 -4.42 -19.09
C PHE A 183 -14.68 -3.46 -20.23
N LEU A 184 -13.43 -3.08 -20.33
CA LEU A 184 -12.88 -2.37 -21.48
C LEU A 184 -12.26 -3.38 -22.45
N ASN A 185 -12.63 -3.26 -23.71
CA ASN A 185 -11.93 -3.95 -24.78
C ASN A 185 -10.79 -3.04 -25.28
N ILE A 186 -9.56 -3.53 -25.20
CA ILE A 186 -8.37 -2.85 -25.71
C ILE A 186 -7.83 -3.67 -26.86
N PRO A 187 -8.12 -3.33 -28.14
CA PRO A 187 -7.74 -4.14 -29.30
C PRO A 187 -6.23 -4.40 -29.40
N GLN A 188 -5.39 -3.47 -28.91
CA GLN A 188 -3.94 -3.59 -28.90
C GLN A 188 -3.43 -4.76 -28.03
N LEU A 189 -4.27 -5.22 -27.08
CA LEU A 189 -3.96 -6.36 -26.23
C LEU A 189 -4.50 -7.70 -26.76
N ASP A 190 -5.17 -7.73 -27.90
CA ASP A 190 -5.78 -8.96 -28.46
C ASP A 190 -4.76 -10.06 -28.75
N GLU A 191 -3.58 -9.71 -29.21
CA GLU A 191 -2.49 -10.65 -29.41
C GLU A 191 -2.03 -11.31 -28.10
N LEU A 192 -1.98 -10.54 -27.01
CA LEU A 192 -1.56 -11.01 -25.70
C LEU A 192 -2.62 -11.91 -25.02
N ARG A 193 -3.91 -11.75 -25.39
CA ARG A 193 -5.00 -12.59 -24.86
C ARG A 193 -4.89 -14.05 -25.28
N LYS A 194 -4.25 -14.33 -26.42
CA LYS A 194 -4.02 -15.69 -26.92
C LYS A 194 -3.08 -16.47 -26.01
N ASN A 195 -2.25 -15.77 -25.22
CA ASN A 195 -1.33 -16.36 -24.27
C ASN A 195 -1.54 -15.76 -22.87
N ALA A 196 -2.31 -16.44 -22.05
CA ALA A 196 -2.68 -15.97 -20.70
C ALA A 196 -1.45 -15.71 -19.79
N ARG A 197 -0.32 -16.37 -20.01
CA ARG A 197 0.92 -16.11 -19.25
C ARG A 197 1.56 -14.78 -19.66
N GLU A 198 1.60 -14.49 -20.93
CA GLU A 198 2.14 -13.22 -21.44
C GLU A 198 1.25 -12.05 -21.04
N PHE A 199 -0.07 -12.22 -21.08
CA PHE A 199 -1.01 -11.19 -20.67
C PHE A 199 -0.89 -10.81 -19.19
N ARG A 200 -0.63 -11.76 -18.31
CA ARG A 200 -0.38 -11.51 -16.89
C ARG A 200 0.93 -10.76 -16.60
N SER A 201 1.90 -10.86 -17.49
CA SER A 201 3.19 -10.19 -17.34
C SER A 201 3.20 -8.77 -17.89
N VAL A 202 2.14 -8.34 -18.58
CA VAL A 202 2.03 -6.99 -19.13
C VAL A 202 1.72 -6.00 -18.00
N ASN A 203 2.55 -4.99 -17.87
CA ASN A 203 2.25 -3.86 -16.99
C ASN A 203 1.24 -2.94 -17.69
N ILE A 204 -0.01 -2.95 -17.22
CA ILE A 204 -1.12 -2.19 -17.80
C ILE A 204 -0.96 -0.68 -17.59
N SER A 205 -0.07 -0.27 -16.69
CA SER A 205 0.23 1.14 -16.41
C SER A 205 1.22 1.79 -17.40
N GLN A 206 1.74 1.02 -18.33
CA GLN A 206 2.55 1.52 -19.45
C GLN A 206 1.67 1.66 -20.69
#